data_9d835d63940b473ea9bb729c3612b336
#
_entry.id   9d835d63940b473ea9bb729c3612b336
#
_cell.length_a   1.000
_cell.length_b   1.000
_cell.length_c   1.000
_cell.angle_alpha   90.00
_cell.angle_beta   90.00
_cell.angle_gamma   90.00
#
_symmetry.space_group_name_H-M   'P 1'
#
loop_
_entity.id
_entity.type
_entity.pdbx_description
1 polymer ?
#
loop_
_entity_poly.entity_id
_entity_poly.type
_entity_poly.pdbx_seq_one_letter_code
_entity_poly.pdbx_strand_id
1 'polypeptide(L)'
;MRRIAGLAAMGAALLAGAPAVADTLVEVDSEHVNEDLPMPLFAVDASWPRLPEDMILGQAPGLAVDGDDNIWVLNRPNSLGFSDLGADNGQSVACCSAPPHVLQFDQEGNLLRRWGGPDLAPGESTMEGEGDERREVGDEQWPANVHGLYVDEALNVWIGGNGGGDHVVLNFTADGEFIRQIGTRQQTNGNLSQQYLGNPADIHYDGESVLVADGYINKRIIEFGADDLGFQHLWGAYGTEPGGGTREGEFDQSQASSTGDGGANPESESFGDIVHCVTRGPDDTIYVCDRRNNRVQVFRETADGVEFVEDIVIAPETGGTRTASDVAFSPDGKYVYVADMMNGRVWILLRENHEIVGWFGRNGRYPGQFIWLHSVDVDSVGNVYTTEVSTGRRVQRFVMTGMTD
;
A
#
# COMPACT_ATOMS: atom_id res chain seq x y z
N MET A 1 56.36 6.85 -54.44
CA MET A 1 56.43 7.15 -52.98
C MET A 1 55.43 8.26 -52.68
N ARG A 2 54.29 7.93 -52.16
CA ARG A 2 53.30 8.88 -51.59
C ARG A 2 52.89 8.38 -50.22
N ARG A 3 53.21 9.17 -49.21
CA ARG A 3 52.85 8.92 -47.80
C ARG A 3 51.38 9.36 -47.59
N ILE A 4 50.55 8.47 -47.06
CA ILE A 4 49.20 8.78 -46.60
C ILE A 4 49.29 9.00 -45.11
N ALA A 5 48.97 10.22 -44.65
CA ALA A 5 48.84 10.56 -43.25
C ALA A 5 47.43 10.16 -42.77
N GLY A 6 47.35 9.28 -41.79
CA GLY A 6 46.10 8.93 -41.13
C GLY A 6 45.72 9.99 -40.09
N LEU A 7 44.57 10.56 -40.22
CA LEU A 7 43.90 11.36 -39.17
C LEU A 7 43.26 10.38 -38.18
N ALA A 8 43.71 10.41 -36.92
CA ALA A 8 43.02 9.77 -35.79
C ALA A 8 41.93 10.74 -35.30
N ALA A 9 40.66 10.38 -35.48
CA ALA A 9 39.55 11.08 -34.88
C ALA A 9 39.42 10.59 -33.42
N MET A 10 39.76 11.44 -32.46
CA MET A 10 39.38 11.26 -31.07
C MET A 10 37.86 11.53 -30.93
N GLY A 11 37.08 10.49 -30.77
CA GLY A 11 35.69 10.58 -30.35
C GLY A 11 35.65 10.96 -28.87
N ALA A 12 35.23 12.19 -28.57
CA ALA A 12 34.85 12.57 -27.23
C ALA A 12 33.49 11.89 -26.91
N ALA A 13 33.50 10.87 -26.05
CA ALA A 13 32.30 10.35 -25.44
C ALA A 13 31.77 11.43 -24.48
N LEU A 14 30.68 12.06 -24.85
CA LEU A 14 29.84 12.84 -23.92
C LEU A 14 29.24 11.84 -22.93
N LEU A 15 29.77 11.77 -21.73
CA LEU A 15 29.08 11.23 -20.58
C LEU A 15 27.93 12.20 -20.30
N ALA A 16 26.72 11.85 -20.74
CA ALA A 16 25.52 12.49 -20.25
C ALA A 16 25.41 12.15 -18.75
N GLY A 17 25.79 13.08 -17.89
CA GLY A 17 25.55 12.96 -16.46
C GLY A 17 24.04 12.88 -16.24
N ALA A 18 23.60 12.00 -15.34
CA ALA A 18 22.23 12.02 -14.88
C ALA A 18 21.89 13.44 -14.38
N PRO A 19 20.71 13.98 -14.70
CA PRO A 19 20.30 15.30 -14.19
C PRO A 19 20.38 15.30 -12.66
N ALA A 20 20.81 16.42 -12.08
CA ALA A 20 20.75 16.59 -10.63
C ALA A 20 19.28 16.53 -10.19
N VAL A 21 19.00 15.96 -9.01
CA VAL A 21 17.62 15.79 -8.50
C VAL A 21 16.82 17.11 -8.54
N ALA A 22 17.49 18.24 -8.31
CA ALA A 22 16.86 19.56 -8.38
C ALA A 22 16.23 19.92 -9.75
N ASP A 23 16.72 19.32 -10.85
CA ASP A 23 16.22 19.56 -12.21
C ASP A 23 14.96 18.72 -12.53
N THR A 24 14.62 17.75 -11.67
CA THR A 24 13.48 16.83 -11.86
C THR A 24 12.31 17.13 -10.93
N LEU A 25 12.49 18.06 -9.97
CA LEU A 25 11.44 18.44 -9.04
C LEU A 25 10.36 19.29 -9.72
N VAL A 26 9.12 18.89 -9.53
CA VAL A 26 7.95 19.59 -10.05
C VAL A 26 7.07 20.00 -8.88
N GLU A 27 6.60 21.24 -8.92
CA GLU A 27 5.67 21.79 -7.93
C GLU A 27 4.37 20.94 -7.91
N VAL A 28 3.82 20.69 -6.74
CA VAL A 28 2.57 19.95 -6.57
C VAL A 28 1.44 20.91 -6.16
N ASP A 29 0.24 20.60 -6.60
CA ASP A 29 -0.97 21.27 -6.10
C ASP A 29 -1.07 21.01 -4.60
N SER A 30 -1.21 22.06 -3.78
CA SER A 30 -1.35 21.96 -2.33
C SER A 30 -2.23 23.09 -1.81
N GLU A 31 -2.84 22.87 -0.66
CA GLU A 31 -3.63 23.87 0.04
C GLU A 31 -3.29 23.85 1.53
N HIS A 32 -2.96 25.03 2.05
CA HIS A 32 -2.75 25.28 3.47
C HIS A 32 -4.09 25.72 4.07
N VAL A 33 -4.81 24.78 4.71
CA VAL A 33 -6.18 24.99 5.19
C VAL A 33 -6.20 25.79 6.48
N ASN A 34 -5.25 25.55 7.38
CA ASN A 34 -5.08 26.27 8.64
C ASN A 34 -3.77 27.03 8.65
N GLU A 35 -3.81 28.32 8.24
CA GLU A 35 -2.64 29.17 8.10
C GLU A 35 -2.00 29.57 9.44
N ASP A 36 -2.62 29.26 10.58
CA ASP A 36 -2.05 29.50 11.91
C ASP A 36 -1.06 28.39 12.33
N LEU A 37 -1.01 27.28 11.60
CA LEU A 37 -0.16 26.12 11.89
C LEU A 37 0.83 25.87 10.75
N PRO A 38 2.11 25.55 11.04
CA PRO A 38 3.09 25.27 9.99
C PRO A 38 2.73 23.98 9.23
N MET A 39 2.88 23.99 7.91
CA MET A 39 2.60 22.84 7.02
C MET A 39 3.86 22.43 6.25
N PRO A 40 4.20 21.13 6.19
CA PRO A 40 5.24 20.63 5.30
C PRO A 40 4.92 20.88 3.83
N LEU A 41 5.92 21.32 3.07
CA LEU A 41 5.83 21.60 1.63
C LEU A 41 6.58 20.55 0.84
N PHE A 42 6.00 20.13 -0.28
CA PHE A 42 6.52 19.06 -1.12
C PHE A 42 6.66 19.46 -2.57
N ALA A 43 7.63 18.84 -3.26
CA ALA A 43 7.73 18.81 -4.71
C ALA A 43 7.90 17.35 -5.17
N VAL A 44 7.25 16.94 -6.25
CA VAL A 44 7.38 15.58 -6.76
C VAL A 44 8.67 15.43 -7.58
N ASP A 45 9.41 14.35 -7.34
CA ASP A 45 10.55 13.95 -8.19
C ASP A 45 10.04 13.17 -9.40
N ALA A 46 9.95 13.83 -10.53
CA ALA A 46 9.44 13.24 -11.77
C ALA A 46 10.36 12.15 -12.37
N SER A 47 11.59 11.99 -11.85
CA SER A 47 12.55 10.98 -12.30
C SER A 47 12.58 9.71 -11.44
N TRP A 48 11.82 9.69 -10.35
CA TRP A 48 11.77 8.57 -9.40
C TRP A 48 10.50 7.71 -9.61
N PRO A 49 10.57 6.36 -9.55
CA PRO A 49 11.76 5.53 -9.50
C PRO A 49 12.44 5.36 -10.87
N ARG A 50 13.68 4.91 -10.87
CA ARG A 50 14.44 4.61 -12.10
C ARG A 50 14.24 3.16 -12.51
N LEU A 51 13.15 2.90 -13.20
CA LEU A 51 12.89 1.56 -13.73
C LEU A 51 13.86 1.24 -14.88
N PRO A 52 14.31 -0.03 -15.01
CA PRO A 52 14.94 -0.51 -16.23
C PRO A 52 14.08 -0.20 -17.46
N GLU A 53 14.73 0.14 -18.58
CA GLU A 53 14.04 0.57 -19.82
C GLU A 53 13.10 -0.49 -20.41
N ASP A 54 13.30 -1.76 -20.05
CA ASP A 54 12.48 -2.90 -20.46
C ASP A 54 11.38 -3.30 -19.47
N MET A 55 11.18 -2.51 -18.40
CA MET A 55 10.17 -2.77 -17.38
C MET A 55 9.02 -1.76 -17.41
N ILE A 56 7.83 -2.25 -17.11
CA ILE A 56 6.64 -1.44 -16.89
C ILE A 56 5.89 -1.92 -15.65
N LEU A 57 5.60 -1.01 -14.72
CA LEU A 57 4.85 -1.33 -13.50
C LEU A 57 3.39 -1.63 -13.80
N GLY A 58 2.87 -2.64 -13.14
CA GLY A 58 1.45 -2.86 -12.96
C GLY A 58 0.86 -1.97 -11.84
N GLN A 59 -0.29 -2.37 -11.33
CA GLN A 59 -0.84 -1.74 -10.14
C GLN A 59 0.12 -1.93 -8.96
N ALA A 60 0.32 -0.86 -8.18
CA ALA A 60 1.15 -0.88 -6.99
C ALA A 60 0.25 -0.75 -5.74
N PRO A 61 -0.15 -1.86 -5.10
CA PRO A 61 -1.11 -1.80 -4.00
C PRO A 61 -0.49 -1.53 -2.63
N GLY A 62 0.80 -1.78 -2.45
CA GLY A 62 1.46 -1.63 -1.16
C GLY A 62 2.83 -1.01 -1.29
N LEU A 63 3.23 -0.33 -0.25
CA LEU A 63 4.53 0.35 -0.14
C LEU A 63 4.96 0.33 1.33
N ALA A 64 6.26 0.23 1.57
CA ALA A 64 6.88 0.39 2.87
C ALA A 64 8.26 1.01 2.71
N VAL A 65 8.66 1.84 3.67
CA VAL A 65 10.03 2.38 3.80
C VAL A 65 10.71 1.66 4.94
N ASP A 66 11.88 1.04 4.66
CA ASP A 66 12.64 0.32 5.68
C ASP A 66 13.55 1.25 6.51
N GLY A 67 14.15 0.70 7.58
CA GLY A 67 15.02 1.46 8.47
C GLY A 67 16.29 2.03 7.84
N ASP A 68 16.65 1.60 6.64
CA ASP A 68 17.75 2.11 5.83
C ASP A 68 17.27 3.10 4.74
N ASP A 69 16.00 3.54 4.82
CA ASP A 69 15.33 4.40 3.85
C ASP A 69 15.22 3.80 2.43
N ASN A 70 15.23 2.47 2.29
CA ASN A 70 14.88 1.85 1.02
C ASN A 70 13.37 1.69 0.90
N ILE A 71 12.89 1.81 -0.31
CA ILE A 71 11.47 1.81 -0.63
C ILE A 71 11.07 0.47 -1.21
N TRP A 72 10.23 -0.26 -0.49
CA TRP A 72 9.65 -1.51 -0.94
C TRP A 72 8.28 -1.27 -1.57
N VAL A 73 8.04 -1.92 -2.68
CA VAL A 73 6.82 -1.74 -3.46
C VAL A 73 6.26 -3.10 -3.86
N LEU A 74 4.98 -3.31 -3.59
CA LEU A 74 4.23 -4.39 -4.23
C LEU A 74 3.83 -3.98 -5.65
N ASN A 75 3.97 -4.91 -6.57
CA ASN A 75 3.54 -4.80 -7.95
C ASN A 75 2.59 -5.95 -8.29
N ARG A 76 1.59 -5.68 -9.10
CA ARG A 76 0.70 -6.70 -9.67
C ARG A 76 1.02 -6.92 -11.15
N PRO A 77 1.93 -7.83 -11.49
CA PRO A 77 2.29 -8.11 -12.89
C PRO A 77 1.06 -8.50 -13.72
N ASN A 78 0.12 -9.24 -13.13
CA ASN A 78 -1.11 -9.71 -13.78
C ASN A 78 -2.13 -8.58 -14.08
N SER A 79 -1.88 -7.35 -13.61
CA SER A 79 -2.69 -6.18 -13.95
C SER A 79 -2.32 -5.55 -15.29
N LEU A 80 -1.22 -6.00 -15.88
CA LEU A 80 -0.76 -5.60 -17.21
C LEU A 80 -1.26 -6.59 -18.26
N GLY A 81 -1.83 -6.08 -19.32
CA GLY A 81 -2.35 -6.87 -20.41
C GLY A 81 -1.58 -6.65 -21.70
N PHE A 82 -2.06 -7.29 -22.76
CA PHE A 82 -1.49 -7.20 -24.11
C PHE A 82 -1.22 -5.76 -24.58
N SER A 83 -2.12 -4.82 -24.28
CA SER A 83 -1.96 -3.41 -24.68
C SER A 83 -0.86 -2.68 -23.92
N ASP A 84 -0.46 -3.19 -22.77
CA ASP A 84 0.60 -2.59 -21.95
C ASP A 84 1.97 -3.15 -22.34
N LEU A 85 2.08 -4.47 -22.48
CA LEU A 85 3.35 -5.17 -22.66
C LEU A 85 3.73 -5.35 -24.14
N GLY A 86 2.74 -5.35 -25.03
CA GLY A 86 2.94 -5.51 -26.47
C GLY A 86 3.47 -6.87 -26.92
N ALA A 87 4.25 -7.56 -26.08
CA ALA A 87 4.89 -8.85 -26.38
C ALA A 87 4.32 -10.03 -25.58
N ASP A 88 3.34 -9.80 -24.73
CA ASP A 88 2.82 -10.79 -23.77
C ASP A 88 2.17 -12.02 -24.42
N ASN A 89 1.89 -11.97 -25.69
CA ASN A 89 1.34 -13.08 -26.48
C ASN A 89 2.41 -13.89 -27.26
N GLY A 90 3.67 -13.74 -26.90
CA GLY A 90 4.80 -14.41 -27.58
C GLY A 90 5.24 -13.74 -28.87
N GLN A 91 4.74 -12.55 -29.17
CA GLN A 91 5.21 -11.77 -30.32
C GLN A 91 6.44 -10.95 -29.94
N SER A 92 7.39 -10.84 -30.89
CA SER A 92 8.60 -10.05 -30.67
C SER A 92 8.29 -8.55 -30.80
N VAL A 93 8.45 -7.82 -29.70
CA VAL A 93 8.43 -6.36 -29.67
C VAL A 93 9.66 -5.84 -28.94
N ALA A 94 9.96 -4.55 -29.08
CA ALA A 94 11.14 -3.94 -28.49
C ALA A 94 11.05 -3.68 -26.98
N CYS A 95 9.87 -3.77 -26.41
CA CYS A 95 9.53 -3.54 -24.98
C CYS A 95 8.34 -4.44 -24.65
N CYS A 96 7.98 -4.69 -23.51
CA CYS A 96 8.50 -4.51 -22.15
C CYS A 96 8.14 -5.76 -21.35
N SER A 97 8.67 -5.92 -20.14
CA SER A 97 8.31 -7.01 -19.23
C SER A 97 7.65 -6.45 -17.98
N ALA A 98 6.73 -7.24 -17.40
CA ALA A 98 6.23 -6.99 -16.05
C ALA A 98 7.28 -7.41 -15.03
N PRO A 99 7.66 -6.56 -14.08
CA PRO A 99 8.49 -6.98 -12.96
C PRO A 99 7.73 -7.94 -12.03
N PRO A 100 8.43 -8.74 -11.19
CA PRO A 100 7.77 -9.58 -10.19
C PRO A 100 7.03 -8.76 -9.14
N HIS A 101 6.45 -9.44 -8.13
CA HIS A 101 5.53 -8.82 -7.18
C HIS A 101 6.20 -7.89 -6.17
N VAL A 102 7.46 -8.13 -5.78
CA VAL A 102 8.18 -7.34 -4.79
C VAL A 102 9.36 -6.66 -5.45
N LEU A 103 9.44 -5.35 -5.25
CA LEU A 103 10.54 -4.50 -5.72
C LEU A 103 11.08 -3.69 -4.55
N GLN A 104 12.40 -3.51 -4.50
CA GLN A 104 13.05 -2.61 -3.55
C GLN A 104 13.90 -1.60 -4.31
N PHE A 105 13.75 -0.33 -3.95
CA PHE A 105 14.52 0.78 -4.51
C PHE A 105 15.32 1.48 -3.41
N ASP A 106 16.46 2.06 -3.77
CA ASP A 106 17.10 3.05 -2.90
C ASP A 106 16.41 4.43 -3.00
N GLN A 107 16.84 5.37 -2.16
CA GLN A 107 16.32 6.75 -2.18
C GLN A 107 16.55 7.45 -3.52
N GLU A 108 17.59 7.10 -4.27
CA GLU A 108 17.86 7.61 -5.61
C GLU A 108 16.96 6.98 -6.68
N GLY A 109 16.19 5.95 -6.32
CA GLY A 109 15.28 5.23 -7.21
C GLY A 109 15.92 4.08 -8.00
N ASN A 110 17.13 3.66 -7.67
CA ASN A 110 17.74 2.51 -8.29
C ASN A 110 17.13 1.21 -7.76
N LEU A 111 16.83 0.28 -8.64
CA LEU A 111 16.29 -1.03 -8.28
C LEU A 111 17.37 -1.89 -7.61
N LEU A 112 17.14 -2.25 -6.34
CA LEU A 112 18.05 -3.06 -5.52
C LEU A 112 17.69 -4.55 -5.56
N ARG A 113 16.40 -4.87 -5.36
CA ARG A 113 15.88 -6.24 -5.32
C ARG A 113 14.59 -6.35 -6.12
N ARG A 114 14.34 -7.57 -6.63
CA ARG A 114 13.08 -7.94 -7.27
C ARG A 114 12.84 -9.44 -7.14
N TRP A 115 11.68 -9.82 -6.62
CA TRP A 115 11.28 -11.21 -6.45
C TRP A 115 9.75 -11.33 -6.26
N GLY A 116 9.24 -12.52 -6.12
CA GLY A 116 7.83 -12.79 -5.81
C GLY A 116 7.12 -13.54 -6.91
N GLY A 117 6.26 -14.43 -6.47
CA GLY A 117 5.44 -15.29 -7.31
C GLY A 117 5.14 -16.62 -6.62
N PRO A 118 4.23 -17.41 -7.20
CA PRO A 118 3.77 -18.69 -6.64
C PRO A 118 4.88 -19.66 -6.24
N ASP A 119 5.96 -19.70 -7.02
CA ASP A 119 7.09 -20.61 -6.80
C ASP A 119 7.82 -20.39 -5.44
N LEU A 120 7.56 -19.28 -4.78
CA LEU A 120 8.17 -18.94 -3.48
C LEU A 120 7.27 -19.24 -2.28
N ALA A 121 5.99 -19.49 -2.50
CA ALA A 121 5.03 -19.83 -1.45
C ALA A 121 4.87 -21.35 -1.28
N PRO A 122 4.39 -21.81 -0.11
CA PRO A 122 4.03 -23.21 0.05
C PRO A 122 2.89 -23.65 -0.86
N GLY A 123 2.85 -24.97 -1.15
CA GLY A 123 1.80 -25.58 -1.95
C GLY A 123 1.99 -25.44 -3.45
N GLU A 124 1.16 -26.13 -4.20
CA GLU A 124 1.16 -26.12 -5.66
C GLU A 124 -0.29 -26.07 -6.17
N SER A 125 -0.52 -25.36 -7.25
CA SER A 125 -1.81 -25.29 -7.90
C SER A 125 -1.70 -25.43 -9.41
N THR A 126 -2.76 -25.96 -10.02
CA THR A 126 -2.90 -26.05 -11.47
C THR A 126 -4.24 -25.47 -11.90
N MET A 127 -4.31 -24.98 -13.13
CA MET A 127 -5.57 -24.53 -13.72
C MET A 127 -6.25 -25.68 -14.44
N GLU A 128 -7.44 -26.08 -13.98
CA GLU A 128 -8.29 -27.11 -14.59
C GLU A 128 -9.53 -26.49 -15.25
N GLY A 129 -10.06 -27.16 -16.29
CA GLY A 129 -11.21 -26.69 -17.06
C GLY A 129 -10.85 -25.81 -18.25
N GLU A 130 -11.85 -25.47 -19.05
CA GLU A 130 -11.72 -24.61 -20.24
C GLU A 130 -12.75 -23.47 -20.21
N GLY A 131 -12.41 -22.31 -20.79
CA GLY A 131 -13.30 -21.15 -20.87
C GLY A 131 -13.75 -20.68 -19.49
N ASP A 132 -15.05 -20.48 -19.31
CA ASP A 132 -15.66 -20.02 -18.06
C ASP A 132 -15.66 -21.07 -16.92
N GLU A 133 -15.34 -22.34 -17.23
CA GLU A 133 -15.20 -23.40 -16.23
C GLU A 133 -13.78 -23.54 -15.69
N ARG A 134 -12.86 -22.72 -16.16
CA ARG A 134 -11.47 -22.75 -15.72
C ARG A 134 -11.36 -22.33 -14.25
N ARG A 135 -10.81 -23.21 -13.43
CA ARG A 135 -10.62 -22.98 -11.99
C ARG A 135 -9.24 -23.44 -11.55
N GLU A 136 -8.74 -22.77 -10.55
CA GLU A 136 -7.55 -23.20 -9.84
C GLU A 136 -7.86 -24.40 -8.93
N VAL A 137 -7.00 -25.39 -8.94
CA VAL A 137 -7.07 -26.60 -8.10
C VAL A 137 -5.70 -26.86 -7.51
N GLY A 138 -5.65 -26.96 -6.18
CA GLY A 138 -4.41 -27.17 -5.43
C GLY A 138 -4.42 -26.43 -4.10
N ASP A 139 -3.27 -26.33 -3.45
CA ASP A 139 -3.07 -25.76 -2.12
C ASP A 139 -1.99 -24.66 -2.07
N GLU A 140 -1.63 -24.11 -3.23
CA GLU A 140 -0.69 -23.00 -3.38
C GLU A 140 -1.15 -21.79 -2.54
N GLN A 141 -0.23 -21.19 -1.77
CA GLN A 141 -0.54 -20.13 -0.81
C GLN A 141 -0.21 -18.71 -1.30
N TRP A 142 0.43 -18.54 -2.47
CA TRP A 142 0.68 -17.20 -2.99
C TRP A 142 -0.65 -16.49 -3.34
N PRO A 143 -0.87 -15.24 -2.85
CA PRO A 143 -2.09 -14.50 -3.17
C PRO A 143 -2.28 -14.29 -4.67
N ALA A 144 -3.48 -14.56 -5.17
CA ALA A 144 -3.83 -14.27 -6.56
C ALA A 144 -3.77 -12.76 -6.87
N ASN A 145 -4.03 -11.92 -5.86
CA ASN A 145 -3.99 -10.48 -5.97
C ASN A 145 -3.35 -9.87 -4.72
N VAL A 146 -2.02 -9.73 -4.71
CA VAL A 146 -1.27 -9.15 -3.60
C VAL A 146 -1.79 -7.74 -3.24
N HIS A 147 -1.80 -7.39 -1.93
CA HIS A 147 -2.39 -6.13 -1.48
C HIS A 147 -1.59 -5.42 -0.39
N GLY A 148 -1.63 -5.86 0.87
CA GLY A 148 -0.89 -5.25 1.96
C GLY A 148 0.59 -5.60 1.91
N LEU A 149 1.44 -4.67 2.29
CA LEU A 149 2.89 -4.81 2.41
C LEU A 149 3.36 -4.18 3.71
N TYR A 150 4.11 -4.94 4.49
CA TYR A 150 4.88 -4.42 5.61
C TYR A 150 6.30 -4.99 5.59
N VAL A 151 7.28 -4.19 5.99
CA VAL A 151 8.68 -4.62 6.13
C VAL A 151 9.14 -4.32 7.55
N ASP A 152 9.54 -5.36 8.28
CA ASP A 152 9.96 -5.23 9.67
C ASP A 152 11.44 -4.79 9.80
N GLU A 153 11.86 -4.49 11.03
CA GLU A 153 13.23 -4.05 11.33
C GLU A 153 14.31 -5.09 10.95
N ALA A 154 13.94 -6.36 10.86
CA ALA A 154 14.83 -7.43 10.40
C ALA A 154 14.82 -7.60 8.88
N LEU A 155 14.12 -6.69 8.17
CA LEU A 155 13.88 -6.71 6.72
C LEU A 155 13.06 -7.94 6.27
N ASN A 156 12.26 -8.55 7.15
CA ASN A 156 11.30 -9.53 6.69
C ASN A 156 10.09 -8.82 6.07
N VAL A 157 9.60 -9.41 4.99
CA VAL A 157 8.56 -8.84 4.15
C VAL A 157 7.25 -9.60 4.40
N TRP A 158 6.22 -8.88 4.81
CA TRP A 158 4.89 -9.39 5.04
C TRP A 158 3.96 -9.00 3.89
N ILE A 159 3.23 -9.96 3.34
CA ILE A 159 2.40 -9.76 2.15
C ILE A 159 1.01 -10.33 2.39
N GLY A 160 -0.02 -9.49 2.30
CA GLY A 160 -1.42 -9.88 2.27
C GLY A 160 -1.99 -9.96 0.84
N GLY A 161 -3.22 -10.47 0.72
CA GLY A 161 -3.91 -10.52 -0.56
C GLY A 161 -5.41 -10.29 -0.45
N ASN A 162 -6.01 -9.70 -1.48
CA ASN A 162 -7.43 -9.37 -1.53
C ASN A 162 -8.19 -9.96 -2.73
N GLY A 163 -7.58 -10.88 -3.47
CA GLY A 163 -8.26 -11.64 -4.51
C GLY A 163 -9.26 -12.63 -3.93
N GLY A 164 -10.11 -13.21 -4.77
CA GLY A 164 -11.07 -14.21 -4.33
C GLY A 164 -10.34 -15.41 -3.70
N GLY A 165 -10.54 -15.60 -2.39
CA GLY A 165 -9.89 -16.67 -1.64
C GLY A 165 -8.49 -16.38 -1.12
N ASP A 166 -7.99 -15.16 -1.21
CA ASP A 166 -6.68 -14.76 -0.66
C ASP A 166 -6.76 -14.50 0.86
N HIS A 167 -7.15 -15.51 1.63
CA HIS A 167 -7.35 -15.42 3.07
C HIS A 167 -6.06 -15.71 3.83
N VAL A 168 -4.95 -15.10 3.41
CA VAL A 168 -3.60 -15.42 3.90
C VAL A 168 -2.73 -14.17 3.97
N VAL A 169 -1.85 -14.16 4.97
CA VAL A 169 -0.68 -13.29 5.05
C VAL A 169 0.56 -14.16 5.03
N LEU A 170 1.49 -13.88 4.14
CA LEU A 170 2.77 -14.58 4.00
C LEU A 170 3.91 -13.70 4.51
N ASN A 171 4.92 -14.32 5.14
CA ASN A 171 6.13 -13.66 5.60
C ASN A 171 7.36 -14.29 4.94
N PHE A 172 8.25 -13.44 4.42
CA PHE A 172 9.46 -13.81 3.70
C PHE A 172 10.66 -13.07 4.25
N THR A 173 11.87 -13.58 3.99
CA THR A 173 13.10 -12.80 4.14
C THR A 173 13.17 -11.69 3.08
N ALA A 174 14.11 -10.76 3.24
CA ALA A 174 14.38 -9.71 2.24
C ALA A 174 14.65 -10.25 0.82
N ASP A 175 15.19 -11.46 0.71
CA ASP A 175 15.53 -12.09 -0.56
C ASP A 175 14.46 -13.08 -1.07
N GLY A 176 13.29 -13.12 -0.40
CA GLY A 176 12.12 -13.90 -0.85
C GLY A 176 12.08 -15.35 -0.38
N GLU A 177 12.84 -15.73 0.65
CA GLU A 177 12.73 -17.06 1.27
C GLU A 177 11.52 -17.08 2.22
N PHE A 178 10.62 -18.04 2.03
CA PHE A 178 9.43 -18.19 2.86
C PHE A 178 9.81 -18.51 4.33
N ILE A 179 9.17 -17.80 5.28
CA ILE A 179 9.37 -17.98 6.71
C ILE A 179 8.14 -18.64 7.34
N ARG A 180 6.96 -18.01 7.25
CA ARG A 180 5.72 -18.44 7.92
C ARG A 180 4.49 -17.76 7.30
N GLN A 181 3.29 -18.17 7.73
CA GLN A 181 2.04 -17.58 7.27
C GLN A 181 0.99 -17.47 8.38
N ILE A 182 0.04 -16.55 8.20
CA ILE A 182 -1.20 -16.44 8.97
C ILE A 182 -2.36 -16.74 8.05
N GLY A 183 -3.34 -17.52 8.51
CA GLY A 183 -4.46 -17.95 7.70
C GLY A 183 -4.09 -18.99 6.65
N THR A 184 -4.99 -19.24 5.74
CA THR A 184 -4.82 -20.24 4.66
C THR A 184 -5.63 -19.80 3.47
N ARG A 185 -5.02 -19.75 2.30
CA ARG A 185 -5.71 -19.43 1.06
C ARG A 185 -6.90 -20.39 0.82
N GLN A 186 -8.01 -19.86 0.30
CA GLN A 186 -9.27 -20.57 0.07
C GLN A 186 -10.04 -20.98 1.35
N GLN A 187 -9.60 -20.58 2.56
CA GLN A 187 -10.25 -20.92 3.82
C GLN A 187 -10.60 -19.66 4.63
N THR A 188 -11.90 -19.42 4.84
CA THR A 188 -12.40 -18.34 5.69
C THR A 188 -13.52 -18.83 6.58
N ASN A 189 -13.77 -18.16 7.71
CA ASN A 189 -14.84 -18.51 8.65
C ASN A 189 -15.45 -17.27 9.34
N GLY A 190 -15.38 -16.11 8.68
CA GLY A 190 -16.03 -14.87 9.13
C GLY A 190 -15.31 -14.12 10.25
N ASN A 191 -15.98 -13.08 10.74
CA ASN A 191 -15.41 -12.08 11.64
C ASN A 191 -14.93 -12.61 12.99
N LEU A 192 -15.52 -13.69 13.51
CA LEU A 192 -15.18 -14.22 14.83
C LEU A 192 -14.15 -15.37 14.78
N SER A 193 -13.66 -15.72 13.58
CA SER A 193 -12.63 -16.73 13.44
C SER A 193 -11.31 -16.28 14.07
N GLN A 194 -10.73 -17.11 14.90
CA GLN A 194 -9.41 -16.90 15.52
C GLN A 194 -8.26 -17.50 14.70
N GLN A 195 -8.58 -18.17 13.60
CA GLN A 195 -7.63 -18.91 12.78
C GLN A 195 -7.59 -18.45 11.32
N TYR A 196 -8.76 -18.13 10.75
CA TYR A 196 -8.90 -17.82 9.33
C TYR A 196 -9.14 -16.34 9.11
N LEU A 197 -8.61 -15.82 8.03
CA LEU A 197 -8.78 -14.44 7.57
C LEU A 197 -9.90 -14.32 6.52
N GLY A 198 -10.24 -13.10 6.17
CA GLY A 198 -11.21 -12.77 5.14
C GLY A 198 -10.70 -11.72 4.15
N ASN A 199 -9.70 -12.06 3.34
CA ASN A 199 -9.02 -11.16 2.42
C ASN A 199 -8.38 -9.96 3.15
N PRO A 200 -7.24 -10.17 3.83
CA PRO A 200 -6.54 -9.12 4.57
C PRO A 200 -6.09 -7.99 3.65
N ALA A 201 -6.33 -6.77 4.10
CA ALA A 201 -5.98 -5.57 3.36
C ALA A 201 -4.57 -5.09 3.71
N ASP A 202 -4.20 -5.13 4.99
CA ASP A 202 -2.94 -4.57 5.46
C ASP A 202 -2.41 -5.28 6.70
N ILE A 203 -1.12 -5.07 7.00
CA ILE A 203 -0.38 -5.74 8.07
C ILE A 203 0.52 -4.72 8.74
N HIS A 204 0.62 -4.81 10.07
CA HIS A 204 1.64 -4.13 10.86
C HIS A 204 2.29 -5.10 11.84
N TYR A 205 3.61 -5.08 11.95
CA TYR A 205 4.39 -5.89 12.88
C TYR A 205 5.28 -4.98 13.74
N ASP A 206 5.18 -5.11 15.06
CA ASP A 206 5.91 -4.25 16.01
C ASP A 206 6.98 -4.99 16.82
N GLY A 207 7.25 -6.26 16.51
CA GLY A 207 8.18 -7.12 17.25
C GLY A 207 7.51 -7.93 18.36
N GLU A 208 6.34 -7.54 18.85
CA GLU A 208 5.56 -8.24 19.87
C GLU A 208 4.30 -8.88 19.31
N SER A 209 3.67 -8.24 18.33
CA SER A 209 2.46 -8.71 17.68
C SER A 209 2.43 -8.43 16.17
N VAL A 210 1.50 -9.10 15.49
CA VAL A 210 1.12 -8.86 14.10
C VAL A 210 -0.33 -8.41 14.07
N LEU A 211 -0.56 -7.17 13.74
CA LEU A 211 -1.89 -6.62 13.47
C LEU A 211 -2.26 -6.84 12.00
N VAL A 212 -3.46 -7.30 11.74
CA VAL A 212 -3.98 -7.49 10.39
C VAL A 212 -5.30 -6.74 10.22
N ALA A 213 -5.34 -5.82 9.27
CA ALA A 213 -6.58 -5.23 8.78
C ALA A 213 -7.30 -6.26 7.90
N ASP A 214 -8.15 -7.07 8.50
CA ASP A 214 -8.86 -8.17 7.85
C ASP A 214 -10.19 -7.65 7.28
N GLY A 215 -10.14 -6.93 6.15
CA GLY A 215 -11.14 -5.94 5.80
C GLY A 215 -11.84 -6.07 4.46
N TYR A 216 -11.42 -6.88 3.49
CA TYR A 216 -12.10 -6.99 2.19
C TYR A 216 -13.35 -7.90 2.22
N ILE A 217 -13.37 -8.87 3.13
CA ILE A 217 -14.54 -9.72 3.39
C ILE A 217 -14.96 -9.56 4.84
N ASN A 218 -14.03 -9.73 5.80
CA ASN A 218 -14.27 -9.44 7.19
C ASN A 218 -14.28 -7.92 7.47
N LYS A 219 -14.64 -7.54 8.70
CA LYS A 219 -14.73 -6.14 9.14
C LYS A 219 -14.12 -6.00 10.53
N ARG A 220 -12.81 -6.27 10.59
CA ARG A 220 -12.11 -6.34 11.88
C ARG A 220 -10.63 -6.03 11.74
N ILE A 221 -10.05 -5.71 12.87
CA ILE A 221 -8.63 -5.93 13.11
C ILE A 221 -8.49 -7.24 13.87
N ILE A 222 -7.49 -8.02 13.56
CA ILE A 222 -7.12 -9.22 14.29
C ILE A 222 -5.63 -9.20 14.60
N GLU A 223 -5.29 -9.64 15.81
CA GLU A 223 -3.96 -9.62 16.38
C GLU A 223 -3.46 -11.03 16.64
N PHE A 224 -2.20 -11.27 16.28
CA PHE A 224 -1.48 -12.51 16.50
C PHE A 224 -0.16 -12.22 17.19
N GLY A 225 0.30 -13.13 18.09
CA GLY A 225 1.61 -13.01 18.72
C GLY A 225 2.75 -13.12 17.71
N ALA A 226 3.80 -12.34 17.91
CA ALA A 226 4.96 -12.31 17.00
C ALA A 226 5.72 -13.64 16.93
N ASP A 227 5.82 -14.37 18.05
CA ASP A 227 6.66 -15.57 18.16
C ASP A 227 6.03 -16.80 17.47
N ASP A 228 4.77 -17.10 17.80
CA ASP A 228 4.09 -18.34 17.43
C ASP A 228 2.90 -18.16 16.47
N LEU A 229 2.56 -16.90 16.14
CA LEU A 229 1.38 -16.51 15.39
C LEU A 229 0.06 -17.02 16.02
N GLY A 230 0.06 -17.21 17.34
CA GLY A 230 -1.13 -17.54 18.13
C GLY A 230 -2.08 -16.34 18.20
N PHE A 231 -3.39 -16.61 18.09
CA PHE A 231 -4.41 -15.58 18.25
C PHE A 231 -4.29 -14.89 19.60
N GLN A 232 -4.34 -13.55 19.62
CA GLN A 232 -4.36 -12.73 20.83
C GLN A 232 -5.67 -12.00 21.00
N HIS A 233 -6.05 -11.17 20.04
CA HIS A 233 -7.23 -10.33 20.13
C HIS A 233 -7.87 -10.06 18.76
N LEU A 234 -9.14 -9.61 18.74
CA LEU A 234 -9.80 -9.07 17.56
C LEU A 234 -10.84 -8.03 17.97
N TRP A 235 -11.05 -7.04 17.13
CA TRP A 235 -12.06 -6.00 17.37
C TRP A 235 -12.63 -5.41 16.08
N GLY A 236 -13.84 -4.88 16.21
CA GLY A 236 -14.52 -4.09 15.20
C GLY A 236 -14.42 -2.59 15.48
N ALA A 237 -15.26 -1.79 14.83
CA ALA A 237 -15.34 -0.36 15.08
C ALA A 237 -15.60 -0.06 16.57
N TYR A 238 -15.01 1.02 17.06
CA TYR A 238 -15.08 1.47 18.45
C TYR A 238 -14.53 0.48 19.50
N GLY A 239 -13.70 -0.48 19.08
CA GLY A 239 -13.15 -1.50 19.97
C GLY A 239 -14.19 -2.55 20.38
N THR A 240 -15.33 -2.62 19.72
CA THR A 240 -16.38 -3.59 20.04
C THR A 240 -16.14 -4.93 19.34
N GLU A 241 -16.87 -5.98 19.75
CA GLU A 241 -16.86 -7.24 19.04
C GLU A 241 -17.36 -7.00 17.58
N PRO A 242 -16.65 -7.52 16.56
CA PRO A 242 -17.10 -7.36 15.18
C PRO A 242 -18.49 -7.98 14.99
N GLY A 243 -19.43 -7.18 14.52
CA GLY A 243 -20.78 -7.66 14.21
C GLY A 243 -20.82 -8.57 13.00
N GLY A 244 -21.97 -9.20 12.79
CA GLY A 244 -22.29 -9.89 11.56
C GLY A 244 -22.01 -11.39 11.57
N GLY A 245 -21.98 -11.96 10.38
CA GLY A 245 -21.95 -13.39 10.15
C GLY A 245 -20.66 -14.08 10.53
N THR A 246 -20.72 -15.39 10.53
CA THR A 246 -19.59 -16.27 10.83
C THR A 246 -18.92 -16.84 9.58
N ARG A 247 -19.41 -16.46 8.40
CA ARG A 247 -18.90 -16.89 7.10
C ARG A 247 -19.00 -15.76 6.08
N GLU A 248 -18.19 -15.85 5.02
CA GLU A 248 -18.28 -14.94 3.89
C GLU A 248 -19.73 -14.77 3.42
N GLY A 249 -20.17 -13.52 3.28
CA GLY A 249 -21.52 -13.16 2.85
C GLY A 249 -22.62 -13.28 3.91
N GLU A 250 -22.33 -13.70 5.14
CA GLU A 250 -23.32 -13.78 6.21
C GLU A 250 -23.51 -12.45 6.96
N PHE A 251 -22.54 -11.56 6.98
CA PHE A 251 -22.73 -10.28 7.63
C PHE A 251 -23.39 -9.28 6.68
N ASP A 252 -24.23 -8.45 7.27
CA ASP A 252 -25.01 -7.45 6.54
C ASP A 252 -24.11 -6.29 6.09
N GLN A 253 -23.66 -6.35 4.86
CA GLN A 253 -22.87 -5.28 4.25
C GLN A 253 -23.65 -3.96 4.09
N SER A 254 -24.95 -3.97 4.21
CA SER A 254 -25.74 -2.74 4.19
C SER A 254 -25.55 -1.88 5.44
N GLN A 255 -25.11 -2.51 6.54
CA GLN A 255 -24.72 -1.78 7.76
C GLN A 255 -23.29 -1.23 7.71
N ALA A 256 -22.50 -1.75 6.81
CA ALA A 256 -21.25 -1.11 6.46
C ALA A 256 -21.57 0.10 5.62
N SER A 257 -20.95 1.20 5.87
CA SER A 257 -21.06 2.41 5.08
C SER A 257 -22.02 2.28 3.93
N SER A 258 -23.09 2.94 3.91
CA SER A 258 -24.10 2.98 2.87
C SER A 258 -23.55 2.98 1.43
N THR A 259 -22.93 1.91 1.07
CA THR A 259 -22.22 1.77 -0.21
C THR A 259 -23.15 1.82 -1.40
N GLY A 260 -24.44 1.57 -1.19
CA GLY A 260 -25.45 1.55 -2.26
C GLY A 260 -25.95 2.93 -2.67
N ASP A 261 -25.89 3.92 -1.80
CA ASP A 261 -26.41 5.27 -2.04
C ASP A 261 -25.34 6.31 -2.39
N GLY A 262 -24.06 5.92 -2.36
CA GLY A 262 -22.94 6.80 -2.61
C GLY A 262 -22.64 7.80 -1.49
N GLY A 263 -23.40 7.79 -0.39
CA GLY A 263 -23.15 8.63 0.78
C GLY A 263 -22.07 8.07 1.70
N ALA A 264 -21.36 8.93 2.42
CA ALA A 264 -20.50 8.53 3.52
C ALA A 264 -21.33 8.27 4.78
N ASN A 265 -20.86 7.36 5.63
CA ASN A 265 -21.43 7.12 6.94
C ASN A 265 -20.34 7.11 8.02
N PRO A 266 -19.70 8.26 8.31
CA PRO A 266 -18.63 8.34 9.30
C PRO A 266 -19.15 8.07 10.74
N GLU A 267 -20.43 8.06 10.97
CA GLU A 267 -21.05 7.73 12.26
C GLU A 267 -21.48 6.25 12.39
N SER A 268 -21.11 5.40 11.40
CA SER A 268 -21.45 3.97 11.45
C SER A 268 -20.87 3.30 12.69
N GLU A 269 -21.68 2.54 13.41
CA GLU A 269 -21.26 1.73 14.57
C GLU A 269 -20.42 0.50 14.16
N SER A 270 -20.33 0.20 12.87
CA SER A 270 -19.55 -0.90 12.32
C SER A 270 -18.48 -0.37 11.36
N PHE A 271 -17.39 -1.08 11.23
CA PHE A 271 -16.46 -0.85 10.10
C PHE A 271 -17.19 -1.04 8.77
N GLY A 272 -16.78 -0.28 7.78
CA GLY A 272 -17.19 -0.45 6.40
C GLY A 272 -16.74 -1.80 5.82
N ASP A 273 -17.18 -2.11 4.61
CA ASP A 273 -16.82 -3.35 3.91
C ASP A 273 -15.40 -3.33 3.33
N ILE A 274 -14.57 -2.38 3.74
CA ILE A 274 -13.12 -2.46 3.64
C ILE A 274 -12.49 -1.73 4.82
N VAL A 275 -11.98 -2.50 5.77
CA VAL A 275 -11.00 -2.05 6.77
C VAL A 275 -9.65 -2.12 6.08
N HIS A 276 -9.09 -0.97 5.69
CA HIS A 276 -8.10 -0.92 4.62
C HIS A 276 -6.66 -0.80 5.10
N CYS A 277 -6.40 -0.08 6.18
CA CYS A 277 -5.07 0.01 6.78
C CYS A 277 -5.11 -0.28 8.27
N VAL A 278 -3.99 -0.71 8.81
CA VAL A 278 -3.68 -0.72 10.25
C VAL A 278 -2.22 -0.35 10.44
N THR A 279 -1.95 0.66 11.26
CA THR A 279 -0.58 1.05 11.59
C THR A 279 -0.47 1.58 13.01
N ARG A 280 0.69 1.40 13.65
CA ARG A 280 0.99 2.00 14.96
C ARG A 280 1.60 3.38 14.78
N GLY A 281 1.11 4.32 15.54
CA GLY A 281 1.72 5.63 15.70
C GLY A 281 2.91 5.60 16.67
N PRO A 282 3.71 6.67 16.70
CA PRO A 282 4.92 6.77 17.54
C PRO A 282 4.67 6.71 19.06
N ASP A 283 3.42 6.78 19.50
CA ASP A 283 2.97 6.77 20.90
C ASP A 283 2.10 5.53 21.24
N ASP A 284 2.32 4.44 20.53
CA ASP A 284 1.62 3.16 20.67
C ASP A 284 0.10 3.25 20.42
N THR A 285 -0.38 4.32 19.79
CA THR A 285 -1.74 4.40 19.26
C THR A 285 -1.86 3.60 17.97
N ILE A 286 -3.02 2.99 17.73
CA ILE A 286 -3.30 2.20 16.53
C ILE A 286 -4.28 2.99 15.66
N TYR A 287 -3.89 3.23 14.42
CA TYR A 287 -4.71 3.90 13.40
C TYR A 287 -5.29 2.87 12.45
N VAL A 288 -6.60 2.91 12.24
CA VAL A 288 -7.33 1.96 11.39
C VAL A 288 -8.11 2.71 10.33
N CYS A 289 -7.80 2.48 9.07
CA CYS A 289 -8.53 3.08 7.96
C CYS A 289 -9.87 2.38 7.72
N ASP A 290 -10.94 3.00 8.14
CA ASP A 290 -12.31 2.62 7.79
C ASP A 290 -12.73 3.36 6.51
N ARG A 291 -12.14 2.93 5.39
CA ARG A 291 -12.18 3.63 4.12
C ARG A 291 -13.58 3.95 3.63
N ARG A 292 -14.51 3.00 3.73
CA ARG A 292 -15.88 3.17 3.24
C ARG A 292 -16.71 4.12 4.11
N ASN A 293 -16.31 4.34 5.34
CA ASN A 293 -16.93 5.31 6.24
C ASN A 293 -16.23 6.67 6.24
N ASN A 294 -15.25 6.90 5.36
CA ASN A 294 -14.50 8.16 5.24
C ASN A 294 -13.85 8.59 6.54
N ARG A 295 -13.28 7.65 7.28
CA ARG A 295 -12.64 7.93 8.57
C ARG A 295 -11.42 7.06 8.81
N VAL A 296 -10.58 7.53 9.72
CA VAL A 296 -9.58 6.72 10.41
C VAL A 296 -10.00 6.63 11.86
N GLN A 297 -10.10 5.45 12.43
CA GLN A 297 -10.32 5.26 13.87
C GLN A 297 -9.00 5.11 14.59
N VAL A 298 -8.86 5.81 15.72
CA VAL A 298 -7.67 5.75 16.58
C VAL A 298 -8.00 4.93 17.81
N PHE A 299 -7.13 3.98 18.15
CA PHE A 299 -7.25 3.12 19.32
C PHE A 299 -5.98 3.21 20.18
N ARG A 300 -6.10 2.78 21.42
CA ARG A 300 -4.97 2.55 22.34
C ARG A 300 -5.10 1.15 22.93
N GLU A 301 -3.99 0.44 22.99
CA GLU A 301 -3.95 -0.84 23.67
C GLU A 301 -4.16 -0.70 25.18
N THR A 302 -4.82 -1.70 25.74
CA THR A 302 -5.05 -1.86 27.17
C THR A 302 -4.74 -3.30 27.59
N ALA A 303 -4.68 -3.56 28.87
CA ALA A 303 -4.44 -4.92 29.35
C ALA A 303 -5.50 -5.96 28.93
N ASP A 304 -6.71 -5.49 28.59
CA ASP A 304 -7.87 -6.34 28.27
C ASP A 304 -8.30 -6.22 26.77
N GLY A 305 -7.50 -5.57 25.91
CA GLY A 305 -7.79 -5.36 24.50
C GLY A 305 -7.48 -3.94 24.03
N VAL A 306 -8.41 -3.27 23.34
CA VAL A 306 -8.24 -1.90 22.85
C VAL A 306 -9.31 -0.96 23.35
N GLU A 307 -8.95 0.30 23.55
CA GLU A 307 -9.86 1.41 23.84
C GLU A 307 -9.93 2.32 22.62
N PHE A 308 -11.15 2.66 22.18
CA PHE A 308 -11.36 3.66 21.14
C PHE A 308 -11.02 5.05 21.69
N VAL A 309 -10.26 5.83 20.91
CA VAL A 309 -9.84 7.18 21.26
C VAL A 309 -10.69 8.21 20.51
N GLU A 310 -10.68 8.17 19.18
CA GLU A 310 -11.42 9.14 18.35
C GLU A 310 -11.59 8.69 16.91
N ASP A 311 -12.48 9.39 16.19
CA ASP A 311 -12.65 9.33 14.74
C ASP A 311 -11.98 10.54 14.07
N ILE A 312 -11.13 10.29 13.08
CA ILE A 312 -10.60 11.29 12.16
C ILE A 312 -11.40 11.20 10.87
N VAL A 313 -12.32 12.13 10.67
CA VAL A 313 -13.19 12.13 9.48
C VAL A 313 -12.49 12.83 8.31
N ILE A 314 -12.38 12.12 7.18
CA ILE A 314 -11.68 12.60 5.98
C ILE A 314 -12.67 12.80 4.83
N ALA A 315 -12.89 14.04 4.43
CA ALA A 315 -13.73 14.42 3.29
C ALA A 315 -15.08 13.65 3.24
N PRO A 316 -15.97 13.82 4.23
CA PRO A 316 -17.15 12.97 4.45
C PRO A 316 -18.15 12.96 3.29
N GLU A 317 -18.11 13.96 2.41
CA GLU A 317 -18.96 14.08 1.23
C GLU A 317 -18.58 13.12 0.09
N THR A 318 -17.42 12.46 0.20
CA THR A 318 -16.87 11.68 -0.89
C THR A 318 -17.60 10.35 -1.05
N GLY A 319 -18.03 10.06 -2.27
CA GLY A 319 -18.64 8.80 -2.67
C GLY A 319 -17.64 7.79 -3.25
N GLY A 320 -18.12 6.80 -3.97
CA GLY A 320 -17.31 5.78 -4.65
C GLY A 320 -16.66 4.79 -3.68
N THR A 321 -15.39 4.50 -3.87
CA THR A 321 -14.61 3.63 -2.97
C THR A 321 -14.08 4.37 -1.74
N ARG A 322 -14.25 5.68 -1.70
CA ARG A 322 -14.08 6.63 -0.61
C ARG A 322 -12.64 6.94 -0.21
N THR A 323 -12.41 7.46 1.02
CA THR A 323 -11.23 8.28 1.25
C THR A 323 -10.07 7.53 1.90
N ALA A 324 -10.04 7.44 3.21
CA ALA A 324 -8.88 6.98 3.99
C ALA A 324 -8.38 5.59 3.55
N SER A 325 -7.37 5.55 2.69
CA SER A 325 -6.79 4.30 2.22
C SER A 325 -5.55 3.90 2.99
N ASP A 326 -4.76 4.86 3.49
CA ASP A 326 -3.56 4.56 4.23
C ASP A 326 -3.13 5.73 5.12
N VAL A 327 -2.27 5.46 6.12
CA VAL A 327 -1.77 6.42 7.11
C VAL A 327 -0.27 6.24 7.30
N ALA A 328 0.46 7.37 7.31
CA ALA A 328 1.87 7.42 7.66
C ALA A 328 2.17 8.60 8.60
N PHE A 329 3.37 8.62 9.19
CA PHE A 329 3.77 9.64 10.15
C PHE A 329 5.03 10.36 9.71
N SER A 330 5.12 11.65 10.03
CA SER A 330 6.40 12.36 9.87
C SER A 330 7.46 11.80 10.82
N PRO A 331 8.75 11.83 10.44
CA PRO A 331 9.82 11.25 11.27
C PRO A 331 9.98 11.94 12.64
N ASP A 332 9.56 13.19 12.77
CA ASP A 332 9.54 13.91 14.04
C ASP A 332 8.27 13.65 14.88
N GLY A 333 7.36 12.82 14.36
CA GLY A 333 6.11 12.44 15.02
C GLY A 333 5.08 13.57 15.14
N LYS A 334 5.24 14.69 14.42
CA LYS A 334 4.31 15.83 14.53
C LYS A 334 3.10 15.72 13.61
N TYR A 335 3.27 15.12 12.43
CA TYR A 335 2.25 15.08 11.41
C TYR A 335 1.79 13.65 11.14
N VAL A 336 0.51 13.54 10.83
CA VAL A 336 -0.12 12.35 10.26
C VAL A 336 -0.47 12.66 8.81
N TYR A 337 -0.08 11.77 7.91
CA TYR A 337 -0.43 11.82 6.50
C TYR A 337 -1.52 10.79 6.23
N VAL A 338 -2.63 11.21 5.63
CA VAL A 338 -3.73 10.30 5.28
C VAL A 338 -3.92 10.31 3.77
N ALA A 339 -3.76 9.16 3.15
CA ALA A 339 -4.00 8.99 1.72
C ALA A 339 -5.50 8.97 1.43
N ASP A 340 -5.96 9.90 0.60
CA ASP A 340 -7.35 10.00 0.14
C ASP A 340 -7.48 9.49 -1.29
N MET A 341 -7.93 8.26 -1.40
CA MET A 341 -7.98 7.51 -2.65
C MET A 341 -8.79 8.21 -3.74
N MET A 342 -10.01 8.68 -3.42
CA MET A 342 -10.94 9.19 -4.43
C MET A 342 -10.70 10.65 -4.79
N ASN A 343 -10.21 11.45 -3.85
CA ASN A 343 -9.91 12.85 -4.13
C ASN A 343 -8.47 13.05 -4.65
N GLY A 344 -7.64 11.98 -4.61
CA GLY A 344 -6.25 12.03 -5.06
C GLY A 344 -5.43 13.03 -4.25
N ARG A 345 -5.53 12.98 -2.92
CA ARG A 345 -4.86 13.89 -2.00
C ARG A 345 -4.14 13.11 -0.90
N VAL A 346 -3.07 13.69 -0.39
CA VAL A 346 -2.50 13.32 0.90
C VAL A 346 -2.84 14.44 1.87
N TRP A 347 -3.69 14.15 2.83
CA TRP A 347 -4.03 15.08 3.90
C TRP A 347 -2.91 15.15 4.92
N ILE A 348 -2.67 16.35 5.46
CA ILE A 348 -1.66 16.63 6.47
C ILE A 348 -2.38 17.09 7.73
N LEU A 349 -2.23 16.32 8.81
CA LEU A 349 -2.86 16.61 10.10
C LEU A 349 -1.77 16.75 11.16
N LEU A 350 -2.04 17.57 12.20
CA LEU A 350 -1.25 17.49 13.43
C LEU A 350 -1.56 16.17 14.15
N ARG A 351 -0.53 15.43 14.59
CA ARG A 351 -0.75 14.19 15.33
C ARG A 351 -1.32 14.42 16.74
N GLU A 352 -0.98 15.52 17.37
CA GLU A 352 -1.37 15.81 18.76
C GLU A 352 -2.91 15.93 18.95
N ASN A 353 -3.65 16.40 17.94
CA ASN A 353 -5.09 16.66 18.04
C ASN A 353 -5.86 16.35 16.75
N HIS A 354 -5.19 15.77 15.76
CA HIS A 354 -5.68 15.39 14.41
C HIS A 354 -6.33 16.57 13.64
N GLU A 355 -5.94 17.80 13.98
CA GLU A 355 -6.38 18.98 13.23
C GLU A 355 -5.80 19.00 11.82
N ILE A 356 -6.66 19.16 10.81
CA ILE A 356 -6.22 19.23 9.42
C ILE A 356 -5.49 20.55 9.20
N VAL A 357 -4.21 20.45 8.82
CA VAL A 357 -3.36 21.58 8.47
C VAL A 357 -3.50 21.92 6.99
N GLY A 358 -3.55 20.91 6.15
CA GLY A 358 -3.65 21.09 4.71
C GLY A 358 -3.61 19.76 3.94
N TRP A 359 -3.30 19.84 2.67
CA TRP A 359 -3.15 18.69 1.79
C TRP A 359 -2.29 19.00 0.57
N PHE A 360 -1.79 17.97 -0.10
CA PHE A 360 -1.16 18.07 -1.41
C PHE A 360 -1.66 16.99 -2.38
N GLY A 361 -1.50 17.25 -3.68
CA GLY A 361 -1.94 16.38 -4.77
C GLY A 361 -3.35 16.68 -5.24
N ARG A 362 -3.74 16.10 -6.35
CA ARG A 362 -5.10 16.10 -6.93
C ARG A 362 -5.27 14.97 -7.93
N ASN A 363 -6.50 14.70 -8.33
CA ASN A 363 -6.75 13.72 -9.40
C ASN A 363 -6.11 14.14 -10.74
N GLY A 364 -5.42 13.20 -11.37
CA GLY A 364 -4.80 13.39 -12.69
C GLY A 364 -3.66 12.43 -13.00
N ARG A 365 -2.96 12.63 -14.11
CA ARG A 365 -1.92 11.74 -14.64
C ARG A 365 -0.52 12.33 -14.67
N TYR A 366 -0.38 13.64 -14.44
CA TYR A 366 0.94 14.27 -14.40
C TYR A 366 1.66 13.96 -13.07
N PRO A 367 2.97 14.14 -13.01
CA PRO A 367 3.69 14.08 -11.73
C PRO A 367 3.02 14.97 -10.67
N GLY A 368 2.92 14.48 -9.43
CA GLY A 368 2.22 15.16 -8.34
C GLY A 368 0.69 15.05 -8.35
N GLN A 369 0.12 14.35 -9.34
CA GLN A 369 -1.31 14.04 -9.40
C GLN A 369 -1.52 12.54 -9.20
N PHE A 370 -2.73 12.11 -8.88
CA PHE A 370 -3.03 10.74 -8.53
C PHE A 370 -4.21 10.15 -9.30
N ILE A 371 -4.14 8.86 -9.57
CA ILE A 371 -5.28 8.03 -9.94
C ILE A 371 -5.34 6.84 -8.99
N TRP A 372 -6.35 6.82 -8.13
CA TRP A 372 -6.49 5.79 -7.13
C TRP A 372 -5.25 5.68 -6.24
N LEU A 373 -4.92 6.79 -5.57
CA LEU A 373 -3.91 6.85 -4.50
C LEU A 373 -4.23 5.73 -3.48
N HIS A 374 -3.24 4.88 -3.21
CA HIS A 374 -3.52 3.65 -2.46
C HIS A 374 -2.75 3.55 -1.14
N SER A 375 -1.43 3.72 -1.20
CA SER A 375 -0.59 3.69 0.00
C SER A 375 0.29 4.92 0.10
N VAL A 376 0.72 5.24 1.32
CA VAL A 376 1.62 6.34 1.67
C VAL A 376 2.59 5.89 2.74
N ASP A 377 3.87 6.25 2.61
CA ASP A 377 4.87 6.09 3.66
C ASP A 377 5.93 7.19 3.59
N VAL A 378 6.78 7.31 4.61
CA VAL A 378 7.69 8.44 4.82
C VAL A 378 9.08 7.96 5.18
N ASP A 379 10.12 8.52 4.56
CA ASP A 379 11.51 8.24 4.93
C ASP A 379 12.00 9.09 6.13
N SER A 380 13.19 8.76 6.64
CA SER A 380 13.75 9.40 7.83
C SER A 380 14.02 10.90 7.71
N VAL A 381 14.03 11.43 6.48
CA VAL A 381 14.22 12.87 6.20
C VAL A 381 12.92 13.60 5.84
N GLY A 382 11.79 12.88 5.84
CA GLY A 382 10.46 13.44 5.64
C GLY A 382 9.98 13.47 4.19
N ASN A 383 10.63 12.79 3.26
CA ASN A 383 10.07 12.61 1.94
C ASN A 383 8.91 11.61 2.00
N VAL A 384 7.84 11.91 1.28
CA VAL A 384 6.65 11.07 1.20
C VAL A 384 6.68 10.24 -0.06
N TYR A 385 6.37 8.96 0.07
CA TYR A 385 6.23 8.03 -1.05
C TYR A 385 4.79 7.58 -1.17
N THR A 386 4.32 7.37 -2.39
CA THR A 386 2.94 6.98 -2.65
C THR A 386 2.84 5.94 -3.75
N THR A 387 1.82 5.11 -3.69
CA THR A 387 1.49 4.15 -4.75
C THR A 387 0.08 4.34 -5.29
N GLU A 388 -0.14 3.87 -6.52
CA GLU A 388 -1.41 3.98 -7.21
C GLU A 388 -1.84 2.63 -7.82
N VAL A 389 -3.11 2.30 -7.67
CA VAL A 389 -3.74 1.13 -8.29
C VAL A 389 -4.64 1.51 -9.46
N SER A 390 -5.50 0.58 -9.92
CA SER A 390 -6.37 0.78 -11.09
C SER A 390 -5.57 1.18 -12.33
N THR A 391 -5.85 2.32 -12.94
CA THR A 391 -5.13 2.84 -14.10
C THR A 391 -4.01 3.81 -13.74
N GLY A 392 -3.76 4.05 -12.46
CA GLY A 392 -2.62 4.85 -11.96
C GLY A 392 -1.30 4.14 -12.24
N ARG A 393 -1.14 2.94 -11.68
CA ARG A 393 0.02 2.06 -11.93
C ARG A 393 1.34 2.78 -11.79
N ARG A 394 1.51 3.47 -10.67
CA ARG A 394 2.64 4.38 -10.46
C ARG A 394 3.07 4.39 -9.00
N VAL A 395 4.34 4.69 -8.81
CA VAL A 395 4.94 5.04 -7.53
C VAL A 395 5.53 6.44 -7.68
N GLN A 396 5.36 7.31 -6.68
CA GLN A 396 5.90 8.66 -6.71
C GLN A 396 6.64 8.98 -5.41
N ARG A 397 7.69 9.78 -5.52
CA ARG A 397 8.43 10.38 -4.40
C ARG A 397 8.13 11.86 -4.33
N PHE A 398 7.73 12.33 -3.17
CA PHE A 398 7.51 13.75 -2.86
C PHE A 398 8.60 14.22 -1.92
N VAL A 399 9.51 15.02 -2.43
CA VAL A 399 10.64 15.57 -1.66
C VAL A 399 10.15 16.71 -0.78
N MET A 400 10.44 16.62 0.51
CA MET A 400 10.16 17.71 1.45
C MET A 400 11.05 18.91 1.13
N THR A 401 10.46 20.06 0.81
CA THR A 401 11.18 21.26 0.37
C THR A 401 11.26 22.35 1.43
N GLY A 402 10.49 22.24 2.49
CA GLY A 402 10.44 23.19 3.59
C GLY A 402 9.13 23.14 4.36
N MET A 403 8.84 24.22 5.07
CA MET A 403 7.62 24.44 5.83
C MET A 403 7.01 25.78 5.39
N THR A 404 5.68 25.91 5.54
CA THR A 404 5.06 27.25 5.50
C THR A 404 5.53 28.09 6.70
N ASP A 405 5.41 29.40 6.57
CA ASP A 405 5.74 30.35 7.64
C ASP A 405 4.77 30.23 8.83
#